data_d8e7dc5fa97bf5e213ca3f04e1462011
#
_entry.id   d8e7dc5fa97bf5e213ca3f04e1462011
#
_cell.length_a   1.000
_cell.length_b   1.000
_cell.length_c   1.000
_cell.angle_alpha   90.00
_cell.angle_beta   90.00
_cell.angle_gamma   90.00
#
_symmetry.space_group_name_H-M   'P 1'
#
loop_
_entity.id
_entity.type
_entity.pdbx_description
1 polymer ?
#
loop_
_entity_poly.entity_id
_entity_poly.type
_entity_poly.pdbx_seq_one_letter_code
_entity_poly.pdbx_strand_id
1 'polypeptide(L)'
;MGLFAARNPDRRVSFVRNRRLILSGYIINAVLMLTIGYVRVSTDRQAEHGVSLEAQEAKIRAMATIQGGELIDVIVDGGESAKSLNRPGLQKLKGLVNGGKVQAVIVAKLDRLTRSVKDLCGLLELFEKRKVALISVAEALDTGSAAGRLVITIMAAVSQWEREAIGERTRDALRHKRGNGERVGNIEFGYRLLPDRCHLEPDPTEQAALAEIRNLRGQGFTLRGIAVTLNRRGHRTRRGTEWRLESVARVIKQHAARQAA
;
A
#
# COMPACT_ATOMS: atom_id res chain seq x y z
N MET A 1 40.24 10.36 37.22
CA MET A 1 39.27 9.23 36.98
C MET A 1 38.05 9.85 36.33
N GLY A 2 37.99 9.76 34.99
CA GLY A 2 36.96 10.40 34.20
C GLY A 2 35.83 9.41 33.94
N LEU A 3 34.59 9.81 34.25
CA LEU A 3 33.39 9.08 33.82
C LEU A 3 33.04 9.54 32.40
N PHE A 4 33.19 8.65 31.42
CA PHE A 4 32.63 8.78 30.10
C PHE A 4 31.11 8.55 30.18
N ALA A 5 30.32 9.61 30.04
CA ALA A 5 28.89 9.50 29.84
C ALA A 5 28.62 9.12 28.36
N ALA A 6 28.16 7.92 28.10
CA ALA A 6 27.72 7.45 26.80
C ALA A 6 26.56 8.34 26.31
N ARG A 7 26.75 9.03 25.18
CA ARG A 7 25.68 9.71 24.45
C ARG A 7 24.75 8.67 23.82
N ASN A 8 23.54 8.62 24.32
CA ASN A 8 22.43 7.85 23.69
C ASN A 8 21.90 8.63 22.48
N PRO A 9 22.02 8.09 21.22
CA PRO A 9 21.62 8.81 20.01
C PRO A 9 20.09 8.85 19.75
N ASP A 10 19.26 8.28 20.63
CA ASP A 10 17.80 8.14 20.41
C ASP A 10 16.94 9.18 21.13
N ARG A 11 17.48 10.30 21.56
CA ARG A 11 16.67 11.44 21.99
C ARG A 11 16.08 12.13 20.75
N ARG A 12 15.01 11.57 20.19
CA ARG A 12 14.10 12.31 19.31
C ARG A 12 13.51 13.46 20.11
N VAL A 13 13.91 14.67 19.74
CA VAL A 13 13.37 15.91 20.29
C VAL A 13 11.86 15.94 19.98
N SER A 14 11.03 15.59 20.95
CA SER A 14 9.61 15.92 20.89
C SER A 14 9.49 17.44 20.97
N PHE A 15 9.01 18.07 19.90
CA PHE A 15 8.70 19.51 19.93
C PHE A 15 7.45 19.69 20.79
N VAL A 16 7.67 19.78 22.10
CA VAL A 16 6.66 20.11 23.08
C VAL A 16 6.79 21.59 23.37
N ARG A 17 5.82 22.38 22.95
CA ARG A 17 5.80 23.81 23.28
C ARG A 17 5.31 23.96 24.71
N ASN A 18 6.23 24.14 25.68
CA ASN A 18 5.88 24.47 27.05
C ASN A 18 5.40 25.92 27.10
N ARG A 19 4.10 26.14 27.31
CA ARG A 19 3.60 27.45 27.74
C ARG A 19 3.65 27.54 29.27
N ARG A 20 4.34 28.56 29.77
CA ARG A 20 4.26 28.93 31.18
C ARG A 20 2.93 29.64 31.43
N LEU A 21 2.01 28.97 32.09
CA LEU A 21 0.79 29.57 32.58
C LEU A 21 1.04 30.02 34.04
N ILE A 22 0.81 31.28 34.32
CA ILE A 22 0.87 31.80 35.68
C ILE A 22 -0.57 31.84 36.19
N LEU A 23 -0.94 30.88 37.03
CA LEU A 23 -2.21 30.86 37.76
C LEU A 23 -1.93 31.06 39.24
N SER A 24 -2.42 32.15 39.79
CA SER A 24 -2.34 32.46 41.24
C SER A 24 -0.89 32.36 41.81
N GLY A 25 0.11 32.84 41.05
CA GLY A 25 1.52 32.85 41.50
C GLY A 25 2.30 31.54 41.25
N TYR A 26 1.67 30.49 40.74
CA TYR A 26 2.32 29.25 40.41
C TYR A 26 2.62 29.16 38.91
N ILE A 27 3.84 28.77 38.53
CA ILE A 27 4.22 28.51 37.14
C ILE A 27 3.82 27.06 36.84
N ILE A 28 2.77 26.90 36.06
CA ILE A 28 2.37 25.59 35.54
C ILE A 28 2.94 25.43 34.13
N ASN A 29 3.82 24.45 33.94
CA ASN A 29 4.28 24.05 32.61
C ASN A 29 3.20 23.20 31.94
N ALA A 30 2.27 23.86 31.22
CA ALA A 30 1.29 23.12 30.41
C ALA A 30 1.96 22.61 29.12
N VAL A 31 2.00 21.31 28.98
CA VAL A 31 2.38 20.63 27.75
C VAL A 31 1.19 20.65 26.81
N LEU A 32 1.13 21.62 25.91
CA LEU A 32 0.05 21.70 24.92
C LEU A 32 0.32 20.73 23.78
N MET A 33 -0.70 19.93 23.43
CA MET A 33 -0.66 19.05 22.28
C MET A 33 -0.78 19.88 21.00
N LEU A 34 0.27 19.89 20.15
CA LEU A 34 0.24 20.62 18.88
C LEU A 34 -0.67 19.90 17.90
N THR A 35 -1.76 20.56 17.53
CA THR A 35 -2.81 19.99 16.67
C THR A 35 -2.89 20.71 15.34
N ILE A 36 -3.31 20.00 14.29
CA ILE A 36 -3.60 20.56 12.97
C ILE A 36 -4.99 20.14 12.52
N GLY A 37 -5.75 21.09 12.00
CA GLY A 37 -7.04 20.84 11.38
C GLY A 37 -6.88 20.47 9.90
N TYR A 38 -7.78 19.62 9.40
CA TYR A 38 -7.90 19.38 7.97
C TYR A 38 -9.36 19.41 7.53
N VAL A 39 -9.64 20.22 6.52
CA VAL A 39 -10.96 20.39 5.93
C VAL A 39 -10.89 20.19 4.42
N ARG A 40 -11.99 19.71 3.83
CA ARG A 40 -12.12 19.53 2.38
C ARG A 40 -13.52 19.91 1.90
N VAL A 41 -13.57 20.67 0.83
CA VAL A 41 -14.80 20.99 0.09
C VAL A 41 -14.69 20.50 -1.35
N SER A 42 -15.80 20.02 -1.92
CA SER A 42 -15.90 19.67 -3.34
C SER A 42 -16.52 20.83 -4.12
N THR A 43 -16.08 21.06 -5.35
CA THR A 43 -16.60 22.09 -6.24
C THR A 43 -18.10 21.97 -6.51
N ASP A 44 -18.64 20.73 -6.56
CA ASP A 44 -20.05 20.50 -6.91
C ASP A 44 -21.04 20.71 -5.74
N ARG A 45 -20.55 20.92 -4.51
CA ARG A 45 -21.41 20.98 -3.30
C ARG A 45 -21.40 22.30 -2.56
N GLN A 46 -20.86 23.35 -3.18
CA GLN A 46 -21.06 24.69 -2.62
C GLN A 46 -22.54 25.16 -2.70
N ALA A 47 -23.37 24.47 -3.47
CA ALA A 47 -24.74 24.89 -3.76
C ALA A 47 -25.85 24.13 -3.02
N GLU A 48 -25.65 22.87 -2.54
CA GLU A 48 -26.84 22.11 -2.18
C GLU A 48 -27.00 21.61 -0.74
N HIS A 49 -25.99 21.35 0.08
CA HIS A 49 -26.13 20.99 1.52
C HIS A 49 -24.75 20.99 2.21
N GLY A 50 -23.97 22.01 2.00
CA GLY A 50 -22.63 22.12 2.54
C GLY A 50 -22.64 22.54 4.00
N VAL A 51 -22.13 21.69 4.87
CA VAL A 51 -21.52 22.23 6.08
C VAL A 51 -20.40 23.15 5.58
N SER A 52 -20.58 24.48 5.76
CA SER A 52 -19.64 25.49 5.26
C SER A 52 -18.23 25.21 5.80
N LEU A 53 -17.21 25.72 5.13
CA LEU A 53 -15.83 25.66 5.62
C LEU A 53 -15.75 26.16 7.06
N GLU A 54 -16.44 27.28 7.33
CA GLU A 54 -16.48 27.88 8.67
C GLU A 54 -17.05 26.92 9.71
N ALA A 55 -18.13 26.19 9.39
CA ALA A 55 -18.72 25.23 10.33
C ALA A 55 -17.80 24.00 10.56
N GLN A 56 -17.03 23.56 9.56
CA GLN A 56 -16.01 22.52 9.76
C GLN A 56 -14.88 23.04 10.64
N GLU A 57 -14.36 24.24 10.37
CA GLU A 57 -13.33 24.88 11.18
C GLU A 57 -13.80 25.10 12.62
N ALA A 58 -15.01 25.59 12.83
CA ALA A 58 -15.57 25.80 14.17
C ALA A 58 -15.58 24.48 14.97
N LYS A 59 -16.01 23.39 14.37
CA LYS A 59 -15.99 22.06 15.00
C LYS A 59 -14.56 21.61 15.35
N ILE A 60 -13.60 21.83 14.45
CA ILE A 60 -12.20 21.48 14.66
C ILE A 60 -11.60 22.32 15.79
N ARG A 61 -11.86 23.63 15.83
CA ARG A 61 -11.39 24.53 16.88
C ARG A 61 -11.97 24.16 18.26
N ALA A 62 -13.29 23.89 18.31
CA ALA A 62 -13.93 23.43 19.53
C ALA A 62 -13.33 22.11 20.04
N MET A 63 -13.10 21.15 19.15
CA MET A 63 -12.48 19.86 19.52
C MET A 63 -11.03 20.02 19.97
N ALA A 64 -10.23 20.89 19.34
CA ALA A 64 -8.87 21.17 19.77
C ALA A 64 -8.87 21.75 21.22
N THR A 65 -9.80 22.62 21.52
CA THR A 65 -9.97 23.18 22.89
C THR A 65 -10.36 22.10 23.90
N ILE A 66 -11.33 21.22 23.55
CA ILE A 66 -11.77 20.11 24.42
C ILE A 66 -10.59 19.16 24.72
N GLN A 67 -9.73 18.90 23.74
CA GLN A 67 -8.55 18.04 23.87
C GLN A 67 -7.36 18.73 24.55
N GLY A 68 -7.50 20.00 24.96
CA GLY A 68 -6.39 20.79 25.52
C GLY A 68 -5.25 21.01 24.53
N GLY A 69 -5.55 20.94 23.23
CA GLY A 69 -4.57 21.10 22.15
C GLY A 69 -4.43 22.54 21.66
N GLU A 70 -3.22 22.91 21.22
CA GLU A 70 -2.98 24.16 20.49
C GLU A 70 -3.18 23.90 18.99
N LEU A 71 -4.21 24.48 18.38
CA LEU A 71 -4.46 24.38 16.95
C LEU A 71 -3.50 25.33 16.21
N ILE A 72 -2.51 24.76 15.51
CA ILE A 72 -1.45 25.53 14.82
C ILE A 72 -1.99 26.14 13.52
N ASP A 73 -2.72 25.33 12.73
CA ASP A 73 -3.23 25.72 11.41
C ASP A 73 -4.41 24.82 11.03
N VAL A 74 -5.21 25.24 10.06
CA VAL A 74 -6.24 24.43 9.40
C VAL A 74 -5.92 24.36 7.92
N ILE A 75 -5.56 23.17 7.46
CA ILE A 75 -5.29 22.93 6.06
C ILE A 75 -6.59 22.75 5.30
N VAL A 76 -6.75 23.49 4.21
CA VAL A 76 -7.92 23.47 3.34
C VAL A 76 -7.57 22.88 1.98
N ASP A 77 -8.25 21.80 1.59
CA ASP A 77 -8.28 21.29 0.21
C ASP A 77 -9.62 21.69 -0.44
N GLY A 78 -9.57 22.72 -1.30
CA GLY A 78 -10.73 23.21 -2.05
C GLY A 78 -10.83 22.56 -3.43
N GLY A 79 -12.05 22.17 -3.84
CA GLY A 79 -12.29 21.67 -5.19
C GLY A 79 -11.80 20.24 -5.48
N GLU A 80 -11.29 19.52 -4.48
CA GLU A 80 -10.60 18.25 -4.68
C GLU A 80 -11.48 17.03 -4.33
N SER A 81 -11.37 15.99 -5.14
CA SER A 81 -12.09 14.73 -4.92
C SER A 81 -11.48 13.91 -3.77
N ALA A 82 -12.34 13.36 -2.90
CA ALA A 82 -11.90 12.40 -1.87
C ALA A 82 -11.42 11.04 -2.43
N LYS A 83 -11.50 10.85 -3.76
CA LYS A 83 -11.05 9.60 -4.43
C LYS A 83 -9.54 9.52 -4.59
N SER A 84 -8.80 10.62 -4.47
CA SER A 84 -7.34 10.66 -4.62
C SER A 84 -6.68 11.17 -3.35
N LEU A 85 -5.57 10.53 -2.95
CA LEU A 85 -4.67 11.02 -1.89
C LEU A 85 -3.66 12.07 -2.41
N ASN A 86 -3.60 12.28 -3.74
CA ASN A 86 -2.67 13.23 -4.35
C ASN A 86 -3.28 14.64 -4.40
N ARG A 87 -3.54 15.23 -3.22
CA ARG A 87 -4.09 16.57 -3.01
C ARG A 87 -3.05 17.43 -2.30
N PRO A 88 -2.91 18.72 -2.68
CA PRO A 88 -1.87 19.61 -2.12
C PRO A 88 -1.95 19.72 -0.59
N GLY A 89 -3.14 19.94 -0.02
CA GLY A 89 -3.32 20.03 1.42
C GLY A 89 -3.05 18.73 2.15
N LEU A 90 -3.47 17.58 1.59
CA LEU A 90 -3.16 16.28 2.17
C LEU A 90 -1.67 15.96 2.13
N GLN A 91 -0.95 16.37 1.07
CA GLN A 91 0.50 16.22 1.00
C GLN A 91 1.20 17.12 2.03
N LYS A 92 0.73 18.39 2.21
CA LYS A 92 1.20 19.29 3.27
C LYS A 92 0.99 18.64 4.64
N LEU A 93 -0.18 18.09 4.91
CA LEU A 93 -0.48 17.36 6.15
C LEU A 93 0.49 16.21 6.40
N LYS A 94 0.68 15.33 5.41
CA LYS A 94 1.66 14.23 5.48
C LYS A 94 3.08 14.73 5.76
N GLY A 95 3.46 15.84 5.15
CA GLY A 95 4.76 16.48 5.39
C GLY A 95 4.94 16.93 6.85
N LEU A 96 3.91 17.55 7.45
CA LEU A 96 3.92 17.97 8.86
C LEU A 96 3.97 16.78 9.82
N VAL A 97 3.19 15.73 9.55
CA VAL A 97 3.21 14.48 10.31
C VAL A 97 4.57 13.80 10.23
N ASN A 98 5.13 13.68 9.02
CA ASN A 98 6.46 13.08 8.82
C ASN A 98 7.58 13.87 9.48
N GLY A 99 7.45 15.19 9.50
CA GLY A 99 8.41 16.10 10.14
C GLY A 99 8.31 16.14 11.67
N GLY A 100 7.35 15.41 12.29
CA GLY A 100 7.15 15.41 13.75
C GLY A 100 6.68 16.75 14.32
N LYS A 101 6.07 17.60 13.48
CA LYS A 101 5.66 18.96 13.87
C LYS A 101 4.30 19.01 14.53
N VAL A 102 3.53 17.91 14.52
CA VAL A 102 2.18 17.79 15.07
C VAL A 102 2.03 16.51 15.86
N GLN A 103 1.15 16.51 16.84
CA GLN A 103 0.84 15.37 17.72
C GLN A 103 -0.59 14.87 17.50
N ALA A 104 -1.48 15.69 16.93
CA ALA A 104 -2.80 15.25 16.51
C ALA A 104 -3.25 15.94 15.22
N VAL A 105 -4.07 15.22 14.47
CA VAL A 105 -4.81 15.69 13.30
C VAL A 105 -6.29 15.65 13.65
N ILE A 106 -6.99 16.77 13.49
CA ILE A 106 -8.43 16.88 13.77
C ILE A 106 -9.18 17.09 12.45
N VAL A 107 -10.20 16.27 12.21
CA VAL A 107 -11.11 16.39 11.07
C VAL A 107 -12.55 16.48 11.53
N ALA A 108 -13.36 17.22 10.80
CA ALA A 108 -14.79 17.29 11.11
C ALA A 108 -15.50 15.95 10.86
N LYS A 109 -15.03 15.18 9.85
CA LYS A 109 -15.53 13.85 9.47
C LYS A 109 -14.45 13.09 8.69
N LEU A 110 -14.40 11.74 8.85
CA LEU A 110 -13.39 10.89 8.19
C LEU A 110 -13.44 10.97 6.65
N ASP A 111 -14.63 11.16 6.07
CA ASP A 111 -14.80 11.31 4.62
C ASP A 111 -14.10 12.54 4.02
N ARG A 112 -13.67 13.49 4.87
CA ARG A 112 -12.83 14.63 4.46
C ARG A 112 -11.42 14.17 4.11
N LEU A 113 -10.87 13.19 4.85
CA LEU A 113 -9.58 12.62 4.54
C LEU A 113 -9.63 11.70 3.32
N THR A 114 -10.54 10.73 3.34
CA THR A 114 -10.73 9.80 2.22
C THR A 114 -12.07 9.07 2.34
N ARG A 115 -12.58 8.57 1.20
CA ARG A 115 -13.74 7.66 1.14
C ARG A 115 -13.32 6.21 0.94
N SER A 116 -12.05 5.95 0.74
CA SER A 116 -11.48 4.62 0.58
C SER A 116 -11.02 4.10 1.94
N VAL A 117 -11.55 2.97 2.38
CA VAL A 117 -11.12 2.30 3.62
C VAL A 117 -9.63 1.95 3.54
N LYS A 118 -9.16 1.47 2.38
CA LYS A 118 -7.75 1.17 2.14
C LYS A 118 -6.83 2.38 2.37
N ASP A 119 -7.24 3.54 1.83
CA ASP A 119 -6.44 4.76 1.96
C ASP A 119 -6.48 5.29 3.39
N LEU A 120 -7.62 5.14 4.08
CA LEU A 120 -7.74 5.48 5.49
C LEU A 120 -6.78 4.64 6.34
N CYS A 121 -6.75 3.32 6.14
CA CYS A 121 -5.82 2.44 6.84
C CYS A 121 -4.35 2.86 6.60
N GLY A 122 -3.96 3.19 5.38
CA GLY A 122 -2.61 3.67 5.09
C GLY A 122 -2.27 5.00 5.77
N LEU A 123 -3.24 5.91 5.91
CA LEU A 123 -3.06 7.14 6.68
C LEU A 123 -2.93 6.87 8.19
N LEU A 124 -3.75 5.98 8.71
CA LEU A 124 -3.71 5.59 10.13
C LEU A 124 -2.38 4.90 10.50
N GLU A 125 -1.87 4.00 9.65
CA GLU A 125 -0.55 3.38 9.82
C GLU A 125 0.57 4.44 9.84
N LEU A 126 0.48 5.44 8.95
CA LEU A 126 1.42 6.57 8.96
C LEU A 126 1.36 7.36 10.27
N PHE A 127 0.15 7.68 10.74
CA PHE A 127 -0.06 8.46 11.95
C PHE A 127 0.42 7.70 13.20
N GLU A 128 0.09 6.41 13.29
CA GLU A 128 0.56 5.54 14.36
C GLU A 128 2.08 5.43 14.40
N LYS A 129 2.73 5.19 13.25
CA LYS A 129 4.19 5.15 13.13
C LYS A 129 4.85 6.44 13.60
N ARG A 130 4.17 7.57 13.41
CA ARG A 130 4.65 8.90 13.82
C ARG A 130 4.14 9.33 15.20
N LYS A 131 3.35 8.49 15.88
CA LYS A 131 2.71 8.78 17.18
C LYS A 131 1.83 10.04 17.13
N VAL A 132 1.12 10.21 16.03
CA VAL A 132 0.16 11.29 15.80
C VAL A 132 -1.25 10.74 15.96
N ALA A 133 -2.07 11.33 16.82
CA ALA A 133 -3.47 10.95 16.97
C ALA A 133 -4.32 11.49 15.80
N LEU A 134 -5.28 10.72 15.32
CA LEU A 134 -6.35 11.18 14.44
C LEU A 134 -7.63 11.33 15.28
N ILE A 135 -8.22 12.50 15.25
CA ILE A 135 -9.46 12.81 15.95
C ILE A 135 -10.51 13.18 14.92
N SER A 136 -11.62 12.44 14.88
CA SER A 136 -12.78 12.77 14.05
C SER A 136 -13.96 13.18 14.92
N VAL A 137 -14.49 14.39 14.65
CA VAL A 137 -15.56 14.96 15.48
C VAL A 137 -16.88 14.21 15.26
N ALA A 138 -17.24 13.94 14.00
CA ALA A 138 -18.55 13.35 13.68
C ALA A 138 -18.67 11.89 14.11
N GLU A 139 -17.59 11.11 13.99
CA GLU A 139 -17.55 9.70 14.37
C GLU A 139 -17.15 9.49 15.83
N ALA A 140 -16.89 10.57 16.60
CA ALA A 140 -16.39 10.51 17.98
C ALA A 140 -15.17 9.56 18.11
N LEU A 141 -14.31 9.56 17.11
CA LEU A 141 -13.13 8.69 17.04
C LEU A 141 -11.90 9.47 17.47
N ASP A 142 -11.17 8.91 18.43
CA ASP A 142 -9.86 9.38 18.86
C ASP A 142 -8.88 8.21 18.87
N THR A 143 -7.95 8.19 17.93
CA THR A 143 -6.98 7.10 17.79
C THR A 143 -5.89 7.11 18.87
N GLY A 144 -5.81 8.18 19.66
CA GLY A 144 -4.99 8.26 20.86
C GLY A 144 -5.56 7.44 22.02
N SER A 145 -6.88 7.18 22.02
CA SER A 145 -7.57 6.38 23.03
C SER A 145 -7.43 4.88 22.79
N ALA A 146 -7.63 4.06 23.84
CA ALA A 146 -7.63 2.61 23.72
C ALA A 146 -8.76 2.10 22.80
N ALA A 147 -9.96 2.68 22.91
CA ALA A 147 -11.10 2.35 22.07
C ALA A 147 -10.86 2.71 20.60
N GLY A 148 -10.29 3.88 20.33
CA GLY A 148 -9.94 4.30 18.96
C GLY A 148 -8.88 3.39 18.33
N ARG A 149 -7.86 2.97 19.07
CA ARG A 149 -6.88 1.99 18.58
C ARG A 149 -7.53 0.65 18.25
N LEU A 150 -8.47 0.17 19.05
CA LEU A 150 -9.21 -1.06 18.75
C LEU A 150 -9.97 -0.93 17.42
N VAL A 151 -10.67 0.16 17.21
CA VAL A 151 -11.42 0.42 15.96
C VAL A 151 -10.47 0.38 14.75
N ILE A 152 -9.30 1.02 14.84
CA ILE A 152 -8.27 0.99 13.77
C ILE A 152 -7.81 -0.42 13.50
N THR A 153 -7.52 -1.20 14.55
CA THR A 153 -7.06 -2.58 14.41
C THR A 153 -8.09 -3.44 13.67
N ILE A 154 -9.37 -3.27 14.00
CA ILE A 154 -10.47 -3.96 13.30
C ILE A 154 -10.53 -3.53 11.82
N MET A 155 -10.44 -2.23 11.53
CA MET A 155 -10.46 -1.72 10.15
C MET A 155 -9.28 -2.24 9.33
N ALA A 156 -8.09 -2.30 9.91
CA ALA A 156 -6.88 -2.85 9.27
C ALA A 156 -7.06 -4.35 8.98
N ALA A 157 -7.58 -5.12 9.94
CA ALA A 157 -7.86 -6.55 9.78
C ALA A 157 -8.90 -6.82 8.67
N VAL A 158 -9.98 -6.04 8.61
CA VAL A 158 -10.99 -6.13 7.53
C VAL A 158 -10.36 -5.84 6.17
N SER A 159 -9.55 -4.79 6.07
CA SER A 159 -8.86 -4.42 4.82
C SER A 159 -7.85 -5.48 4.37
N GLN A 160 -7.21 -6.17 5.29
CA GLN A 160 -6.33 -7.29 5.00
C GLN A 160 -7.13 -8.50 4.49
N TRP A 161 -8.20 -8.86 5.20
CA TRP A 161 -9.08 -9.96 4.80
C TRP A 161 -9.67 -9.75 3.39
N GLU A 162 -10.13 -8.54 3.05
CA GLU A 162 -10.63 -8.24 1.70
C GLU A 162 -9.55 -8.49 0.64
N ARG A 163 -8.29 -8.07 0.88
CA ARG A 163 -7.18 -8.30 -0.05
C ARG A 163 -6.88 -9.78 -0.24
N GLU A 164 -6.89 -10.54 0.84
CA GLU A 164 -6.66 -11.99 0.83
C GLU A 164 -7.78 -12.71 0.07
N ALA A 165 -9.04 -12.37 0.35
CA ALA A 165 -10.21 -12.94 -0.31
C ALA A 165 -10.23 -12.67 -1.83
N ILE A 166 -9.83 -11.46 -2.27
CA ILE A 166 -9.67 -11.13 -3.70
C ILE A 166 -8.53 -11.98 -4.30
N GLY A 167 -7.40 -12.11 -3.59
CA GLY A 167 -6.27 -12.94 -4.03
C GLY A 167 -6.64 -14.41 -4.19
N GLU A 168 -7.43 -14.95 -3.28
CA GLU A 168 -7.94 -16.33 -3.34
C GLU A 168 -8.85 -16.55 -4.54
N ARG A 169 -9.87 -15.71 -4.69
CA ARG A 169 -10.79 -15.78 -5.85
C ARG A 169 -10.03 -15.70 -7.18
N THR A 170 -9.01 -14.84 -7.26
CA THR A 170 -8.19 -14.71 -8.47
C THR A 170 -7.39 -15.98 -8.72
N ARG A 171 -6.77 -16.56 -7.69
CA ARG A 171 -6.01 -17.82 -7.80
C ARG A 171 -6.90 -18.97 -8.25
N ASP A 172 -8.11 -19.07 -7.68
CA ASP A 172 -9.06 -20.13 -8.02
C ASP A 172 -9.58 -19.97 -9.45
N ALA A 173 -9.91 -18.77 -9.89
CA ALA A 173 -10.29 -18.48 -11.26
C ALA A 173 -9.20 -18.83 -12.26
N LEU A 174 -7.91 -18.50 -11.94
CA LEU A 174 -6.78 -18.85 -12.79
C LEU A 174 -6.50 -20.36 -12.79
N ARG A 175 -6.71 -21.06 -11.66
CA ARG A 175 -6.60 -22.52 -11.58
C ARG A 175 -7.66 -23.19 -12.42
N HIS A 176 -8.91 -22.75 -12.32
CA HIS A 176 -10.03 -23.25 -13.14
C HIS A 176 -9.74 -23.08 -14.65
N LYS A 177 -9.29 -21.91 -15.07
CA LYS A 177 -8.88 -21.65 -16.46
C LYS A 177 -7.79 -22.60 -16.94
N ARG A 178 -6.75 -22.81 -16.11
CA ARG A 178 -5.70 -23.78 -16.45
C ARG A 178 -6.22 -25.20 -16.57
N GLY A 179 -7.14 -25.61 -15.69
CA GLY A 179 -7.80 -26.92 -15.74
C GLY A 179 -8.59 -27.14 -17.05
N ASN A 180 -9.18 -26.10 -17.57
CA ASN A 180 -9.91 -26.11 -18.84
C ASN A 180 -9.00 -25.98 -20.08
N GLY A 181 -7.67 -25.92 -19.91
CA GLY A 181 -6.73 -25.70 -21.02
C GLY A 181 -6.74 -24.28 -21.58
N GLU A 182 -7.35 -23.33 -20.87
CA GLU A 182 -7.42 -21.92 -21.29
C GLU A 182 -6.07 -21.23 -21.05
N ARG A 183 -5.81 -20.22 -21.89
CA ARG A 183 -4.63 -19.37 -21.73
C ARG A 183 -4.68 -18.57 -20.44
N VAL A 184 -3.63 -18.69 -19.65
CA VAL A 184 -3.37 -17.87 -18.47
C VAL A 184 -2.02 -17.21 -18.61
N GLY A 185 -2.03 -15.90 -18.88
CA GLY A 185 -0.80 -15.13 -19.06
C GLY A 185 -0.04 -15.45 -20.37
N ASN A 186 1.28 -15.59 -20.29
CA ASN A 186 2.12 -15.90 -21.44
C ASN A 186 1.97 -17.37 -21.84
N ILE A 187 1.94 -17.62 -23.16
CA ILE A 187 1.88 -18.99 -23.70
C ILE A 187 3.22 -19.68 -23.45
N GLU A 188 3.17 -20.78 -22.71
CA GLU A 188 4.35 -21.59 -22.41
C GLU A 188 4.93 -22.21 -23.68
N PHE A 189 6.25 -22.43 -23.69
CA PHE A 189 6.92 -23.13 -24.78
C PHE A 189 6.41 -24.57 -24.84
N GLY A 190 6.10 -25.07 -26.04
CA GLY A 190 5.46 -26.36 -26.27
C GLY A 190 3.96 -26.28 -26.54
N TYR A 191 3.36 -25.11 -26.43
CA TYR A 191 1.95 -24.89 -26.69
C TYR A 191 1.72 -23.70 -27.60
N ARG A 192 0.69 -23.74 -28.41
CA ARG A 192 0.20 -22.62 -29.23
C ARG A 192 -1.25 -22.31 -28.91
N LEU A 193 -1.67 -21.10 -29.27
CA LEU A 193 -3.03 -20.65 -29.07
C LEU A 193 -3.90 -21.13 -30.23
N LEU A 194 -5.05 -21.68 -29.90
CA LEU A 194 -6.09 -22.04 -30.88
C LEU A 194 -6.68 -20.78 -31.56
N PRO A 195 -7.37 -20.91 -32.71
CA PRO A 195 -8.03 -19.80 -33.40
C PRO A 195 -9.09 -19.06 -32.54
N ASP A 196 -9.64 -19.72 -31.54
CA ASP A 196 -10.59 -19.14 -30.58
C ASP A 196 -9.93 -18.12 -29.61
N ARG A 197 -8.62 -18.00 -29.64
CA ARG A 197 -7.79 -17.12 -28.79
C ARG A 197 -7.94 -17.34 -27.28
N CYS A 198 -8.51 -18.47 -26.90
CA CYS A 198 -8.77 -18.82 -25.50
C CYS A 198 -8.01 -20.09 -25.10
N HIS A 199 -8.11 -21.16 -25.89
CA HIS A 199 -7.54 -22.46 -25.55
C HIS A 199 -6.14 -22.66 -26.11
N LEU A 200 -5.38 -23.51 -25.42
CA LEU A 200 -4.02 -23.90 -25.82
C LEU A 200 -4.02 -25.33 -26.35
N GLU A 201 -3.29 -25.53 -27.43
CA GLU A 201 -3.00 -26.88 -27.95
C GLU A 201 -1.49 -27.13 -27.98
N PRO A 202 -1.02 -28.40 -27.90
CA PRO A 202 0.37 -28.73 -28.07
C PRO A 202 0.89 -28.30 -29.45
N ASP A 203 2.04 -27.63 -29.51
CA ASP A 203 2.74 -27.35 -30.74
C ASP A 203 3.71 -28.51 -31.04
N PRO A 204 3.54 -29.28 -32.13
CA PRO A 204 4.33 -30.48 -32.38
C PRO A 204 5.84 -30.23 -32.46
N THR A 205 6.24 -29.10 -33.06
CA THR A 205 7.66 -28.72 -33.21
C THR A 205 8.28 -28.36 -31.85
N GLU A 206 7.58 -27.57 -31.06
CA GLU A 206 8.04 -27.18 -29.72
C GLU A 206 8.01 -28.37 -28.75
N GLN A 207 7.03 -29.28 -28.87
CA GLN A 207 6.96 -30.50 -28.06
C GLN A 207 8.12 -31.43 -28.34
N ALA A 208 8.55 -31.57 -29.59
CA ALA A 208 9.73 -32.34 -29.94
C ALA A 208 11.00 -31.77 -29.29
N ALA A 209 11.17 -30.44 -29.34
CA ALA A 209 12.30 -29.79 -28.67
C ALA A 209 12.24 -29.95 -27.14
N LEU A 210 11.03 -29.90 -26.53
CA LEU A 210 10.84 -30.15 -25.09
C LEU A 210 11.20 -31.57 -24.68
N ALA A 211 10.77 -32.56 -25.45
CA ALA A 211 11.14 -33.97 -25.22
C ALA A 211 12.66 -34.15 -25.22
N GLU A 212 13.33 -33.51 -26.19
CA GLU A 212 14.80 -33.57 -26.32
C GLU A 212 15.47 -32.86 -25.11
N ILE A 213 15.00 -31.70 -24.68
CA ILE A 213 15.52 -30.99 -23.50
C ILE A 213 15.44 -31.91 -22.27
N ARG A 214 14.28 -32.56 -22.06
CA ARG A 214 14.07 -33.46 -20.92
C ARG A 214 15.01 -34.67 -20.96
N ASN A 215 15.14 -35.29 -22.13
CA ASN A 215 16.04 -36.44 -22.33
C ASN A 215 17.49 -36.07 -22.01
N LEU A 216 18.01 -35.02 -22.63
CA LEU A 216 19.38 -34.56 -22.41
C LEU A 216 19.62 -34.13 -20.95
N ARG A 217 18.62 -33.51 -20.31
CA ARG A 217 18.72 -33.16 -18.89
C ARG A 217 18.79 -34.40 -18.00
N GLY A 218 17.97 -35.42 -18.28
CA GLY A 218 17.99 -36.71 -17.58
C GLY A 218 19.34 -37.45 -17.74
N GLN A 219 20.02 -37.28 -18.86
CA GLN A 219 21.36 -37.78 -19.11
C GLN A 219 22.50 -36.96 -18.47
N GLY A 220 22.17 -35.90 -17.73
CA GLY A 220 23.17 -35.11 -17.02
C GLY A 220 23.82 -33.98 -17.82
N PHE A 221 23.35 -33.68 -19.04
CA PHE A 221 23.93 -32.61 -19.87
C PHE A 221 23.78 -31.25 -19.16
N THR A 222 24.82 -30.42 -19.33
CA THR A 222 24.78 -29.03 -18.91
C THR A 222 23.82 -28.21 -19.78
N LEU A 223 23.28 -27.11 -19.28
CA LEU A 223 22.38 -26.23 -20.06
C LEU A 223 23.01 -25.74 -21.36
N ARG A 224 24.33 -25.48 -21.35
CA ARG A 224 25.09 -25.12 -22.55
C ARG A 224 25.17 -26.28 -23.52
N GLY A 225 25.45 -27.51 -23.04
CA GLY A 225 25.48 -28.73 -23.84
C GLY A 225 24.13 -29.01 -24.50
N ILE A 226 23.04 -28.83 -23.77
CA ILE A 226 21.67 -28.96 -24.29
C ILE A 226 21.43 -27.96 -25.42
N ALA A 227 21.77 -26.67 -25.24
CA ALA A 227 21.59 -25.64 -26.25
C ALA A 227 22.36 -25.98 -27.55
N VAL A 228 23.64 -26.42 -27.45
CA VAL A 228 24.45 -26.82 -28.58
C VAL A 228 23.84 -28.02 -29.31
N THR A 229 23.36 -29.03 -28.57
CA THR A 229 22.77 -30.24 -29.15
C THR A 229 21.47 -29.91 -29.88
N LEU A 230 20.59 -29.09 -29.30
CA LEU A 230 19.35 -28.65 -29.94
C LEU A 230 19.61 -27.91 -31.26
N ASN A 231 20.60 -27.01 -31.28
CA ASN A 231 20.98 -26.26 -32.48
C ASN A 231 21.52 -27.17 -33.56
N ARG A 232 22.39 -28.16 -33.20
CA ARG A 232 22.94 -29.16 -34.12
C ARG A 232 21.85 -30.04 -34.72
N ARG A 233 20.80 -30.37 -33.94
CA ARG A 233 19.65 -31.16 -34.41
C ARG A 233 18.59 -30.33 -35.12
N GLY A 234 18.84 -29.06 -35.37
CA GLY A 234 17.96 -28.18 -36.14
C GLY A 234 16.79 -27.59 -35.36
N HIS A 235 16.68 -27.84 -34.05
CA HIS A 235 15.65 -27.21 -33.25
C HIS A 235 15.87 -25.69 -33.13
N ARG A 236 14.82 -24.93 -33.21
CA ARG A 236 14.82 -23.45 -33.05
C ARG A 236 13.89 -23.02 -31.92
N THR A 237 14.15 -21.86 -31.39
CA THR A 237 13.24 -21.24 -30.41
C THR A 237 11.95 -20.82 -31.12
N ARG A 238 10.90 -20.48 -30.36
CA ARG A 238 9.64 -19.92 -30.91
C ARG A 238 9.83 -18.73 -31.86
N ARG A 239 10.92 -17.97 -31.68
CA ARG A 239 11.28 -16.82 -32.52
C ARG A 239 12.13 -17.21 -33.75
N GLY A 240 12.34 -18.49 -33.99
CA GLY A 240 13.20 -18.96 -35.07
C GLY A 240 14.71 -18.80 -34.83
N THR A 241 15.12 -18.30 -33.66
CA THR A 241 16.52 -18.09 -33.30
C THR A 241 17.15 -19.34 -32.71
N GLU A 242 18.48 -19.34 -32.65
CA GLU A 242 19.24 -20.42 -32.00
C GLU A 242 19.01 -20.45 -30.50
N TRP A 243 19.08 -21.65 -29.95
CA TRP A 243 19.03 -21.86 -28.51
C TRP A 243 20.29 -21.35 -27.85
N ARG A 244 20.06 -20.65 -26.73
CA ARG A 244 21.09 -20.19 -25.80
C ARG A 244 20.82 -20.79 -24.42
N LEU A 245 21.85 -20.81 -23.57
CA LEU A 245 21.76 -21.30 -22.19
C LEU A 245 20.55 -20.72 -21.46
N GLU A 246 20.31 -19.39 -21.58
CA GLU A 246 19.22 -18.69 -20.90
C GLU A 246 17.85 -19.15 -21.41
N SER A 247 17.74 -19.48 -22.70
CA SER A 247 16.50 -19.98 -23.30
C SER A 247 16.16 -21.38 -22.79
N VAL A 248 17.15 -22.26 -22.70
CA VAL A 248 16.99 -23.58 -22.12
C VAL A 248 16.61 -23.51 -20.64
N ALA A 249 17.33 -22.68 -19.86
CA ALA A 249 17.05 -22.49 -18.44
C ALA A 249 15.61 -22.00 -18.20
N ARG A 250 15.14 -21.06 -19.02
CA ARG A 250 13.78 -20.51 -18.94
C ARG A 250 12.74 -21.59 -19.20
N VAL A 251 12.90 -22.38 -20.25
CA VAL A 251 11.97 -23.46 -20.61
C VAL A 251 11.90 -24.51 -19.51
N ILE A 252 13.03 -24.95 -18.98
CA ILE A 252 13.09 -25.93 -17.89
C ILE A 252 12.35 -25.38 -16.65
N LYS A 253 12.60 -24.12 -16.28
CA LYS A 253 11.95 -23.49 -15.13
C LYS A 253 10.43 -23.38 -15.30
N GLN A 254 9.95 -23.02 -16.50
CA GLN A 254 8.52 -22.96 -16.81
C GLN A 254 7.84 -24.33 -16.66
N HIS A 255 8.45 -25.39 -17.18
CA HIS A 255 7.88 -26.73 -17.11
C HIS A 255 7.95 -27.34 -15.71
N ALA A 256 8.99 -27.07 -14.93
CA ALA A 256 9.05 -27.50 -13.53
C ALA A 256 7.94 -26.88 -12.69
N ALA A 257 7.65 -25.59 -12.89
CA ALA A 257 6.57 -24.89 -12.20
C ALA A 257 5.17 -25.44 -12.52
N ARG A 258 4.97 -25.97 -13.75
CA ARG A 258 3.69 -26.57 -14.15
C ARG A 258 3.46 -27.97 -13.57
N GLN A 259 4.52 -28.74 -13.35
CA GLN A 259 4.41 -30.07 -12.74
C GLN A 259 4.18 -30.01 -11.22
N ALA A 260 4.50 -28.86 -10.60
CA ALA A 260 4.32 -28.62 -9.16
C ALA A 260 3.01 -27.90 -8.82
N ALA A 261 2.22 -27.48 -9.79
CA ALA A 261 0.95 -26.75 -9.64
C ALA A 261 -0.26 -27.62 -9.98
#